data_7d4f72ac8109e41236c539f2d1436c90
#
_entry.id   7d4f72ac8109e41236c539f2d1436c90
#
_cell.length_a   1.000
_cell.length_b   1.000
_cell.length_c   1.000
_cell.angle_alpha   90.00
_cell.angle_beta   90.00
_cell.angle_gamma   90.00
#
_symmetry.space_group_name_H-M   'P 1'
#
loop_
_entity.id
_entity.type
_entity.pdbx_description
1 polymer ?
#
loop_
_entity_poly.entity_id
_entity_poly.type
_entity_poly.pdbx_seq_one_letter_code
_entity_poly.pdbx_strand_id
1 'polypeptide(L)'
;MSFGSLNRITAVVLAGGKSSRFGGRDKAFLKIDDMPMIELVTGRLKKIFNGKIIVVTHSPEKYSSYRDFTIVEDIYREAGPLGGIHAAMTHANTGYIFVVSCDMPYLDKDIIRQQLNIFSSLTDADALIPRITSNIEPLHAIYRTAMAEDLAGFLAATSNYSIRAFLENKNVAYFDLPGTLPERKAFSNINRPDDLIDHIDI
;
A
#
# COMPACT_ATOMS: atom_id res chain seq x y z
N MET A 1 -4.89 16.20 15.41
CA MET A 1 -5.22 14.76 15.33
C MET A 1 -5.39 14.20 16.74
N SER A 2 -6.50 13.57 17.01
CA SER A 2 -6.61 12.76 18.24
C SER A 2 -5.73 11.52 18.06
N PHE A 3 -4.79 11.29 18.96
CA PHE A 3 -3.91 10.10 18.98
C PHE A 3 -4.67 8.75 18.94
N GLY A 4 -5.98 8.77 19.16
CA GLY A 4 -6.84 7.58 19.14
C GLY A 4 -7.08 6.97 17.75
N SER A 5 -7.03 7.75 16.67
CA SER A 5 -7.35 7.24 15.32
C SER A 5 -6.20 6.43 14.69
N LEU A 6 -4.95 6.82 14.94
CA LEU A 6 -3.78 6.12 14.40
C LEU A 6 -3.57 4.73 15.02
N ASN A 7 -3.99 4.51 16.26
CA ASN A 7 -3.93 3.19 16.91
C ASN A 7 -4.88 2.16 16.29
N ARG A 8 -5.81 2.58 15.44
CA ARG A 8 -6.81 1.73 14.77
C ARG A 8 -6.41 1.33 13.35
N ILE A 9 -5.26 1.79 12.86
CA ILE A 9 -4.80 1.56 11.48
C ILE A 9 -3.40 0.93 11.51
N THR A 10 -3.23 -0.17 10.78
CA THR A 10 -1.92 -0.79 10.53
C THR A 10 -1.44 -0.36 9.13
N ALA A 11 -0.20 0.13 9.03
CA ALA A 11 0.41 0.40 7.74
C ALA A 11 0.85 -0.91 7.07
N VAL A 12 0.62 -1.02 5.76
CA VAL A 12 0.91 -2.21 4.97
C VAL A 12 1.73 -1.83 3.75
N VAL A 13 2.83 -2.54 3.52
CA VAL A 13 3.64 -2.43 2.31
C VAL A 13 3.49 -3.72 1.51
N LEU A 14 2.95 -3.63 0.31
CA LEU A 14 2.92 -4.74 -0.63
C LEU A 14 4.24 -4.82 -1.37
N ALA A 15 5.06 -5.80 -0.98
CA ALA A 15 6.39 -6.06 -1.53
C ALA A 15 6.42 -7.35 -2.36
N GLY A 16 5.28 -7.79 -2.85
CA GLY A 16 5.10 -8.90 -3.78
C GLY A 16 4.93 -8.41 -5.21
N GLY A 17 5.56 -9.07 -6.17
CA GLY A 17 5.39 -8.76 -7.58
C GLY A 17 6.32 -9.59 -8.45
N LYS A 18 5.92 -9.85 -9.73
CA LYS A 18 6.78 -10.54 -10.71
C LYS A 18 7.92 -9.62 -11.09
N SER A 19 9.11 -9.81 -10.49
CA SER A 19 10.34 -9.03 -10.72
C SER A 19 10.98 -9.27 -12.09
N SER A 20 10.21 -9.73 -13.09
CA SER A 20 10.71 -10.12 -14.43
C SER A 20 11.44 -8.99 -15.18
N ARG A 21 11.03 -7.73 -14.93
CA ARG A 21 11.59 -6.55 -15.62
C ARG A 21 12.95 -6.09 -15.08
N PHE A 22 13.34 -6.57 -13.89
CA PHE A 22 14.61 -6.23 -13.23
C PHE A 22 15.58 -7.41 -13.20
N GLY A 23 15.55 -8.30 -14.22
CA GLY A 23 16.46 -9.43 -14.32
C GLY A 23 16.34 -10.43 -13.16
N GLY A 24 15.12 -10.59 -12.62
CA GLY A 24 14.85 -11.49 -11.47
C GLY A 24 15.21 -10.92 -10.10
N ARG A 25 15.75 -9.71 -10.02
CA ARG A 25 15.99 -9.02 -8.74
C ARG A 25 14.68 -8.56 -8.13
N ASP A 26 14.53 -8.74 -6.84
CA ASP A 26 13.37 -8.26 -6.11
C ASP A 26 13.40 -6.72 -6.06
N LYS A 27 12.36 -6.10 -6.59
CA LYS A 27 12.23 -4.65 -6.73
C LYS A 27 12.35 -3.91 -5.38
N ALA A 28 11.89 -4.55 -4.30
CA ALA A 28 11.96 -3.98 -2.96
C ALA A 28 13.39 -3.67 -2.48
N PHE A 29 14.39 -4.40 -3.00
CA PHE A 29 15.80 -4.20 -2.64
C PHE A 29 16.59 -3.36 -3.64
N LEU A 30 15.94 -2.80 -4.66
CA LEU A 30 16.57 -1.79 -5.50
C LEU A 30 16.85 -0.54 -4.68
N LYS A 31 18.03 0.05 -4.91
CA LYS A 31 18.48 1.21 -4.16
C LYS A 31 18.16 2.52 -4.88
N ILE A 32 17.68 3.47 -4.11
CA ILE A 32 17.56 4.89 -4.45
C ILE A 32 18.45 5.62 -3.44
N ASP A 33 19.41 6.38 -3.91
CA ASP A 33 20.38 7.08 -3.06
C ASP A 33 21.01 6.14 -2.00
N ASP A 34 21.48 4.97 -2.47
CA ASP A 34 22.08 3.90 -1.65
C ASP A 34 21.13 3.21 -0.64
N MET A 35 19.88 3.60 -0.54
CA MET A 35 18.90 3.02 0.37
C MET A 35 17.90 2.10 -0.36
N PRO A 36 17.68 0.85 0.07
CA PRO A 36 16.67 -0.04 -0.50
C PRO A 36 15.26 0.58 -0.47
N MET A 37 14.46 0.41 -1.53
CA MET A 37 13.10 0.96 -1.59
C MET A 37 12.23 0.53 -0.40
N ILE A 38 12.36 -0.71 0.04
CA ILE A 38 11.61 -1.18 1.22
C ILE A 38 11.93 -0.35 2.48
N GLU A 39 13.20 0.05 2.66
CA GLU A 39 13.62 0.85 3.80
C GLU A 39 13.13 2.29 3.68
N LEU A 40 13.16 2.87 2.47
CA LEU A 40 12.60 4.20 2.19
C LEU A 40 11.11 4.25 2.52
N VAL A 41 10.34 3.31 2.00
CA VAL A 41 8.89 3.26 2.19
C VAL A 41 8.54 3.01 3.66
N THR A 42 9.11 1.98 4.27
CA THR A 42 8.83 1.66 5.68
C THR A 42 9.31 2.75 6.63
N GLY A 43 10.46 3.38 6.35
CA GLY A 43 10.98 4.50 7.13
C GLY A 43 10.07 5.74 7.12
N ARG A 44 9.40 6.02 5.98
CA ARG A 44 8.39 7.08 5.89
C ARG A 44 7.13 6.74 6.68
N LEU A 45 6.65 5.50 6.56
CA LEU A 45 5.46 5.03 7.27
C LEU A 45 5.66 4.97 8.79
N LYS A 46 6.83 4.57 9.28
CA LYS A 46 7.16 4.55 10.72
C LYS A 46 6.96 5.90 11.39
N LYS A 47 7.26 7.00 10.69
CA LYS A 47 7.10 8.37 11.20
C LYS A 47 5.63 8.77 11.38
N ILE A 48 4.69 8.03 10.80
CA ILE A 48 3.25 8.32 10.82
C ILE A 48 2.50 7.30 11.68
N PHE A 49 2.79 6.00 11.54
CA PHE A 49 2.02 4.89 12.11
C PHE A 49 2.64 4.26 13.37
N ASN A 50 3.54 4.97 14.06
CA ASN A 50 4.15 4.53 15.34
C ASN A 50 4.72 3.09 15.29
N GLY A 51 5.27 2.68 14.16
CA GLY A 51 5.97 1.41 14.00
C GLY A 51 5.10 0.17 13.74
N LYS A 52 3.79 0.28 13.67
CA LYS A 52 2.90 -0.85 13.29
C LYS A 52 2.87 -1.03 11.78
N ILE A 53 3.83 -1.79 11.24
CA ILE A 53 3.96 -2.03 9.80
C ILE A 53 3.92 -3.52 9.53
N ILE A 54 3.12 -3.92 8.53
CA ILE A 54 3.14 -5.24 7.92
C ILE A 54 3.76 -5.11 6.53
N VAL A 55 4.70 -5.97 6.19
CA VAL A 55 5.22 -6.14 4.84
C VAL A 55 4.70 -7.47 4.29
N VAL A 56 3.94 -7.42 3.21
CA VAL A 56 3.41 -8.62 2.54
C VAL A 56 4.29 -8.95 1.35
N THR A 57 4.76 -10.20 1.28
CA THR A 57 5.68 -10.65 0.24
C THR A 57 5.46 -12.12 -0.13
N HIS A 58 5.90 -12.52 -1.32
CA HIS A 58 5.95 -13.94 -1.74
C HIS A 58 7.25 -14.65 -1.32
N SER A 59 8.20 -13.92 -0.72
CA SER A 59 9.55 -14.43 -0.38
C SER A 59 9.97 -13.94 1.00
N PRO A 60 9.30 -14.42 2.08
CA PRO A 60 9.57 -13.95 3.45
C PRO A 60 11.02 -14.09 3.90
N GLU A 61 11.70 -15.12 3.38
CA GLU A 61 13.10 -15.43 3.70
C GLU A 61 14.07 -14.29 3.37
N LYS A 62 13.76 -13.48 2.33
CA LYS A 62 14.58 -12.33 1.93
C LYS A 62 14.54 -11.18 2.93
N TYR A 63 13.52 -11.17 3.78
CA TYR A 63 13.29 -10.12 4.78
C TYR A 63 13.71 -10.56 6.18
N SER A 64 14.37 -11.69 6.33
CA SER A 64 14.75 -12.30 7.62
C SER A 64 15.67 -11.42 8.49
N SER A 65 16.42 -10.49 7.89
CA SER A 65 17.27 -9.53 8.60
C SER A 65 16.48 -8.33 9.17
N TYR A 66 15.29 -8.07 8.69
CA TYR A 66 14.47 -6.96 9.15
C TYR A 66 13.68 -7.35 10.41
N ARG A 67 13.79 -6.52 11.47
CA ARG A 67 13.11 -6.75 12.76
C ARG A 67 12.05 -5.68 13.06
N ASP A 68 12.00 -4.66 12.25
CA ASP A 68 11.23 -3.44 12.52
C ASP A 68 9.78 -3.49 12.01
N PHE A 69 9.40 -4.56 11.31
CA PHE A 69 8.06 -4.78 10.78
C PHE A 69 7.72 -6.26 10.75
N THR A 70 6.43 -6.57 10.73
CA THR A 70 5.92 -7.95 10.63
C THR A 70 5.94 -8.38 9.18
N ILE A 71 6.56 -9.52 8.88
CA ILE A 71 6.53 -10.13 7.56
C ILE A 71 5.35 -11.08 7.48
N VAL A 72 4.55 -10.95 6.41
CA VAL A 72 3.41 -11.81 6.10
C VAL A 72 3.56 -12.38 4.69
N GLU A 73 3.30 -13.66 4.54
CA GLU A 73 3.31 -14.32 3.23
C GLU A 73 1.97 -14.14 2.53
N ASP A 74 2.00 -13.74 1.24
CA ASP A 74 0.84 -13.76 0.37
C ASP A 74 0.59 -15.20 -0.13
N ILE A 75 -0.49 -15.81 0.35
CA ILE A 75 -0.88 -17.17 -0.04
C ILE A 75 -1.65 -17.22 -1.38
N TYR A 76 -2.22 -16.10 -1.83
CA TYR A 76 -2.92 -15.98 -3.11
C TYR A 76 -1.99 -15.42 -4.20
N ARG A 77 -0.89 -16.12 -4.45
CA ARG A 77 0.23 -15.63 -5.30
C ARG A 77 -0.17 -15.16 -6.70
N GLU A 78 -1.22 -15.71 -7.27
CA GLU A 78 -1.70 -15.34 -8.62
C GLU A 78 -2.75 -14.20 -8.59
N ALA A 79 -3.23 -13.80 -7.41
CA ALA A 79 -4.25 -12.78 -7.26
C ALA A 79 -3.71 -11.34 -7.30
N GLY A 80 -2.41 -11.17 -7.57
CA GLY A 80 -1.78 -9.86 -7.63
C GLY A 80 -1.95 -9.07 -6.33
N PRO A 81 -2.18 -7.74 -6.39
CA PRO A 81 -2.28 -6.93 -5.17
C PRO A 81 -3.43 -7.32 -4.23
N LEU A 82 -4.52 -7.91 -4.75
CA LEU A 82 -5.65 -8.33 -3.91
C LEU A 82 -5.28 -9.45 -2.94
N GLY A 83 -4.42 -10.40 -3.35
CA GLY A 83 -3.89 -11.43 -2.47
C GLY A 83 -3.13 -10.82 -1.29
N GLY A 84 -2.26 -9.86 -1.59
CA GLY A 84 -1.50 -9.14 -0.56
C GLY A 84 -2.39 -8.30 0.38
N ILE A 85 -3.43 -7.66 -0.13
CA ILE A 85 -4.42 -6.92 0.68
C ILE A 85 -5.17 -7.89 1.60
N HIS A 86 -5.60 -9.05 1.10
CA HIS A 86 -6.25 -10.08 1.90
C HIS A 86 -5.34 -10.57 3.03
N ALA A 87 -4.09 -10.92 2.71
CA ALA A 87 -3.12 -11.36 3.70
C ALA A 87 -2.91 -10.31 4.79
N ALA A 88 -2.81 -9.02 4.42
CA ALA A 88 -2.69 -7.92 5.35
C ALA A 88 -3.93 -7.75 6.25
N MET A 89 -5.14 -7.82 5.68
CA MET A 89 -6.40 -7.72 6.44
C MET A 89 -6.50 -8.82 7.50
N THR A 90 -6.13 -10.05 7.13
CA THR A 90 -6.19 -11.23 8.02
C THR A 90 -5.20 -11.14 9.19
N HIS A 91 -4.04 -10.50 8.97
CA HIS A 91 -2.98 -10.41 9.99
C HIS A 91 -2.99 -9.09 10.77
N ALA A 92 -3.75 -8.09 10.33
CA ALA A 92 -3.84 -6.82 11.04
C ALA A 92 -4.70 -6.95 12.30
N ASN A 93 -4.16 -6.54 13.46
CA ASN A 93 -4.89 -6.46 14.73
C ASN A 93 -5.62 -5.12 14.92
N THR A 94 -5.99 -4.46 13.82
CA THR A 94 -6.65 -3.14 13.80
C THR A 94 -7.86 -3.19 12.88
N GLY A 95 -8.81 -2.29 13.10
CA GLY A 95 -10.03 -2.23 12.28
C GLY A 95 -9.80 -1.80 10.83
N TYR A 96 -8.60 -1.28 10.53
CA TYR A 96 -8.26 -0.76 9.20
C TYR A 96 -6.79 -1.00 8.87
N ILE A 97 -6.49 -1.05 7.58
CA ILE A 97 -5.13 -1.05 7.03
C ILE A 97 -4.95 0.15 6.10
N PHE A 98 -3.77 0.75 6.13
CA PHE A 98 -3.30 1.71 5.12
C PHE A 98 -2.31 1.00 4.21
N VAL A 99 -2.69 0.77 2.98
CA VAL A 99 -1.92 -0.02 2.01
C VAL A 99 -1.13 0.89 1.09
N VAL A 100 0.15 0.60 0.93
CA VAL A 100 0.99 1.19 -0.13
C VAL A 100 1.75 0.11 -0.88
N SER A 101 2.09 0.40 -2.14
CA SER A 101 3.02 -0.43 -2.90
C SER A 101 4.48 -0.12 -2.52
N CYS A 102 5.33 -1.14 -2.46
CA CYS A 102 6.76 -0.98 -2.18
C CYS A 102 7.48 -0.13 -3.23
N ASP A 103 6.93 -0.01 -4.43
CA ASP A 103 7.50 0.78 -5.52
C ASP A 103 7.07 2.25 -5.55
N MET A 104 6.46 2.74 -4.47
CA MET A 104 6.12 4.15 -4.24
C MET A 104 7.08 4.79 -3.23
N PRO A 105 8.34 5.08 -3.57
CA PRO A 105 9.34 5.55 -2.61
C PRO A 105 9.14 6.99 -2.16
N TYR A 106 8.34 7.78 -2.90
CA TYR A 106 8.17 9.22 -2.67
C TYR A 106 6.93 9.57 -1.84
N LEU A 107 6.44 8.63 -1.00
CA LEU A 107 5.29 8.86 -0.13
C LEU A 107 5.37 10.23 0.57
N ASP A 108 4.30 11.01 0.49
CA ASP A 108 4.22 12.30 1.15
C ASP A 108 3.44 12.20 2.47
N LYS A 109 4.07 12.67 3.55
CA LYS A 109 3.50 12.58 4.91
C LYS A 109 2.24 13.44 5.08
N ASP A 110 2.15 14.57 4.38
CA ASP A 110 1.06 15.50 4.55
C ASP A 110 -0.16 15.05 3.76
N ILE A 111 0.03 14.44 2.59
CA ILE A 111 -1.02 13.74 1.84
C ILE A 111 -1.58 12.58 2.68
N ILE A 112 -0.71 11.74 3.27
CA ILE A 112 -1.16 10.63 4.12
C ILE A 112 -1.94 11.16 5.33
N ARG A 113 -1.47 12.23 5.98
CA ARG A 113 -2.18 12.83 7.11
C ARG A 113 -3.55 13.41 6.73
N GLN A 114 -3.65 14.07 5.56
CA GLN A 114 -4.92 14.55 5.04
C GLN A 114 -5.89 13.38 4.81
N GLN A 115 -5.43 12.30 4.17
CA GLN A 115 -6.22 11.10 3.95
C GLN A 115 -6.71 10.48 5.27
N LEU A 116 -5.84 10.37 6.29
CA LEU A 116 -6.20 9.88 7.61
C LEU A 116 -7.23 10.80 8.32
N ASN A 117 -7.11 12.11 8.16
CA ASN A 117 -8.07 13.07 8.72
C ASN A 117 -9.46 12.92 8.08
N ILE A 118 -9.52 12.84 6.74
CA ILE A 118 -10.77 12.61 6.01
C ILE A 118 -11.39 11.30 6.47
N PHE A 119 -10.59 10.23 6.50
CA PHE A 119 -11.07 8.90 6.90
C PHE A 119 -11.63 8.89 8.33
N SER A 120 -11.06 9.66 9.24
CA SER A 120 -11.53 9.74 10.63
C SER A 120 -12.93 10.33 10.79
N SER A 121 -13.43 11.06 9.78
CA SER A 121 -14.78 11.63 9.73
C SER A 121 -15.80 10.73 9.03
N LEU A 122 -15.34 9.65 8.39
CA LEU A 122 -16.21 8.69 7.71
C LEU A 122 -16.69 7.62 8.71
N THR A 123 -17.99 7.35 8.75
CA THR A 123 -18.57 6.35 9.68
C THR A 123 -18.63 4.95 9.08
N ASP A 124 -18.99 4.82 7.80
CA ASP A 124 -19.36 3.54 7.20
C ASP A 124 -18.57 3.18 5.93
N ALA A 125 -17.52 3.94 5.61
CA ALA A 125 -16.72 3.65 4.42
C ALA A 125 -15.95 2.34 4.58
N ASP A 126 -16.01 1.48 3.56
CA ASP A 126 -15.21 0.27 3.44
C ASP A 126 -13.79 0.57 2.99
N ALA A 127 -13.64 1.63 2.19
CA ALA A 127 -12.34 2.11 1.75
C ALA A 127 -12.33 3.63 1.55
N LEU A 128 -11.15 4.26 1.69
CA LEU A 128 -10.87 5.61 1.22
C LEU A 128 -9.71 5.56 0.24
N ILE A 129 -9.98 5.91 -1.02
CA ILE A 129 -9.03 5.79 -2.12
C ILE A 129 -8.72 7.18 -2.68
N PRO A 130 -7.44 7.58 -2.79
CA PRO A 130 -7.06 8.78 -3.50
C PRO A 130 -7.47 8.72 -4.97
N ARG A 131 -7.95 9.86 -5.48
CA ARG A 131 -8.27 10.04 -6.88
C ARG A 131 -7.59 11.30 -7.40
N ILE A 132 -6.64 11.11 -8.31
CA ILE A 132 -5.88 12.20 -8.93
C ILE A 132 -6.51 12.47 -10.29
N THR A 133 -7.17 13.61 -10.43
CA THR A 133 -7.98 13.90 -11.60
C THR A 133 -9.07 12.83 -11.83
N SER A 134 -8.86 11.85 -12.70
CA SER A 134 -9.76 10.71 -12.94
C SER A 134 -9.21 9.36 -12.54
N ASN A 135 -7.92 9.29 -12.14
CA ASN A 135 -7.25 8.04 -11.81
C ASN A 135 -7.32 7.77 -10.32
N ILE A 136 -7.75 6.57 -9.95
CA ILE A 136 -7.72 6.12 -8.56
C ILE A 136 -6.41 5.42 -8.25
N GLU A 137 -5.94 5.57 -7.01
CA GLU A 137 -4.70 4.97 -6.50
C GLU A 137 -4.99 3.96 -5.38
N PRO A 138 -5.45 2.75 -5.73
CA PRO A 138 -5.88 1.76 -4.74
C PRO A 138 -4.72 1.14 -3.96
N LEU A 139 -3.47 1.35 -4.41
CA LEU A 139 -2.27 0.96 -3.67
C LEU A 139 -1.62 2.14 -2.92
N HIS A 140 -2.44 3.11 -2.55
CA HIS A 140 -2.17 4.16 -1.57
C HIS A 140 -3.47 4.48 -0.83
N ALA A 141 -4.11 3.47 -0.24
CA ALA A 141 -5.50 3.56 0.19
C ALA A 141 -5.72 2.97 1.58
N ILE A 142 -6.81 3.39 2.22
CA ILE A 142 -7.27 2.82 3.50
C ILE A 142 -8.38 1.83 3.22
N TYR A 143 -8.33 0.66 3.87
CA TYR A 143 -9.31 -0.41 3.75
C TYR A 143 -9.76 -0.89 5.13
N ARG A 144 -11.05 -1.23 5.26
CA ARG A 144 -11.61 -1.87 6.45
C ARG A 144 -11.21 -3.33 6.50
N THR A 145 -10.63 -3.79 7.61
CA THR A 145 -10.20 -5.20 7.77
C THR A 145 -11.36 -6.19 7.81
N ALA A 146 -12.55 -5.76 8.22
CA ALA A 146 -13.76 -6.59 8.20
C ALA A 146 -14.14 -7.09 6.79
N MET A 147 -13.61 -6.51 5.71
CA MET A 147 -13.81 -7.02 4.35
C MET A 147 -12.99 -8.29 4.03
N ALA A 148 -12.19 -8.82 4.96
CA ALA A 148 -11.31 -9.96 4.68
C ALA A 148 -12.08 -11.21 4.19
N GLU A 149 -13.21 -11.54 4.81
CA GLU A 149 -14.03 -12.68 4.39
C GLU A 149 -14.66 -12.46 3.01
N ASP A 150 -15.20 -11.27 2.75
CA ASP A 150 -15.76 -10.92 1.45
C ASP A 150 -14.67 -10.99 0.35
N LEU A 151 -13.46 -10.53 0.67
CA LEU A 151 -12.35 -10.60 -0.27
C LEU A 151 -11.89 -12.03 -0.51
N ALA A 152 -11.86 -12.88 0.51
CA ALA A 152 -11.59 -14.32 0.34
C ALA A 152 -12.63 -14.99 -0.56
N GLY A 153 -13.92 -14.72 -0.34
CA GLY A 153 -15.01 -15.20 -1.19
C GLY A 153 -14.89 -14.72 -2.64
N PHE A 154 -14.55 -13.44 -2.85
CA PHE A 154 -14.31 -12.88 -4.18
C PHE A 154 -13.13 -13.59 -4.87
N LEU A 155 -11.99 -13.74 -4.19
CA LEU A 155 -10.80 -14.40 -4.73
C LEU A 155 -11.05 -15.87 -5.11
N ALA A 156 -11.93 -16.56 -4.37
CA ALA A 156 -12.31 -17.95 -4.68
C ALA A 156 -13.28 -18.05 -5.86
N ALA A 157 -14.10 -17.03 -6.12
CA ALA A 157 -15.18 -17.06 -7.10
C ALA A 157 -14.81 -16.48 -8.47
N THR A 158 -13.66 -15.78 -8.60
CA THR A 158 -13.32 -15.05 -9.83
C THR A 158 -11.91 -15.35 -10.31
N SER A 159 -11.71 -15.19 -11.63
CA SER A 159 -10.37 -15.05 -12.24
C SER A 159 -10.00 -13.58 -12.51
N ASN A 160 -10.91 -12.63 -12.26
CA ASN A 160 -10.65 -11.21 -12.38
C ASN A 160 -10.19 -10.61 -11.04
N TYR A 161 -8.89 -10.62 -10.80
CA TYR A 161 -8.27 -10.12 -9.57
C TYR A 161 -8.05 -8.60 -9.58
N SER A 162 -8.95 -7.84 -10.21
CA SER A 162 -8.91 -6.38 -10.19
C SER A 162 -9.44 -5.83 -8.87
N ILE A 163 -8.68 -4.93 -8.24
CA ILE A 163 -9.14 -4.21 -7.04
C ILE A 163 -10.44 -3.44 -7.36
N ARG A 164 -10.55 -2.85 -8.54
CA ARG A 164 -11.75 -2.12 -8.97
C ARG A 164 -12.97 -3.04 -8.97
N ALA A 165 -12.85 -4.25 -9.54
CA ALA A 165 -13.96 -5.21 -9.58
C ALA A 165 -14.40 -5.65 -8.17
N PHE A 166 -13.46 -5.87 -7.25
CA PHE A 166 -13.79 -6.17 -5.86
C PHE A 166 -14.56 -5.02 -5.18
N LEU A 167 -14.23 -3.79 -5.52
CA LEU A 167 -14.80 -2.60 -4.87
C LEU A 167 -16.13 -2.14 -5.47
N GLU A 168 -16.60 -2.70 -6.60
CA GLU A 168 -17.84 -2.28 -7.28
C GLU A 168 -19.06 -2.27 -6.37
N ASN A 169 -19.14 -3.21 -5.41
CA ASN A 169 -20.28 -3.36 -4.49
C ASN A 169 -19.90 -2.97 -3.04
N LYS A 170 -18.88 -2.13 -2.86
CA LYS A 170 -18.43 -1.64 -1.55
C LYS A 170 -18.70 -0.15 -1.39
N ASN A 171 -18.83 0.29 -0.14
CA ASN A 171 -18.98 1.71 0.17
C ASN A 171 -17.62 2.41 0.12
N VAL A 172 -17.22 2.86 -1.06
CA VAL A 172 -15.94 3.50 -1.32
C VAL A 172 -16.07 5.01 -1.28
N ALA A 173 -15.32 5.65 -0.38
CA ALA A 173 -15.10 7.08 -0.40
C ALA A 173 -13.84 7.44 -1.22
N TYR A 174 -13.82 8.62 -1.80
CA TYR A 174 -12.68 9.11 -2.57
C TYR A 174 -12.08 10.35 -1.94
N PHE A 175 -10.74 10.42 -1.97
CA PHE A 175 -9.96 11.58 -1.60
C PHE A 175 -9.45 12.24 -2.89
N ASP A 176 -10.15 13.29 -3.31
CA ASP A 176 -9.83 13.99 -4.56
C ASP A 176 -8.64 14.92 -4.42
N LEU A 177 -7.69 14.76 -5.32
CA LEU A 177 -6.47 15.54 -5.42
C LEU A 177 -6.36 16.21 -6.78
N PRO A 178 -5.97 17.51 -6.84
CA PRO A 178 -5.90 18.26 -8.10
C PRO A 178 -4.83 17.75 -9.08
N GLY A 179 -3.86 16.95 -8.62
CA GLY A 179 -2.82 16.39 -9.47
C GLY A 179 -1.69 17.37 -9.74
N THR A 180 -1.30 18.14 -8.74
CA THR A 180 -0.09 18.98 -8.77
C THR A 180 1.18 18.14 -8.92
N LEU A 181 2.31 18.75 -9.28
CA LEU A 181 3.59 18.03 -9.41
C LEU A 181 3.99 17.28 -8.13
N PRO A 182 3.91 17.89 -6.91
CA PRO A 182 4.19 17.16 -5.68
C PRO A 182 3.27 15.96 -5.45
N GLU A 183 1.97 16.09 -5.75
CA GLU A 183 1.03 14.99 -5.63
C GLU A 183 1.36 13.87 -6.59
N ARG A 184 1.60 14.17 -7.87
CA ARG A 184 1.98 13.17 -8.87
C ARG A 184 3.26 12.43 -8.48
N LYS A 185 4.24 13.15 -7.93
CA LYS A 185 5.48 12.55 -7.41
C LYS A 185 5.20 11.59 -6.26
N ALA A 186 4.33 11.96 -5.31
CA ALA A 186 3.99 11.15 -4.15
C ALA A 186 3.34 9.79 -4.54
N PHE A 187 2.64 9.74 -5.67
CA PHE A 187 1.98 8.54 -6.18
C PHE A 187 2.76 7.86 -7.33
N SER A 188 3.95 8.32 -7.66
CA SER A 188 4.74 7.73 -8.74
C SER A 188 5.32 6.38 -8.33
N ASN A 189 5.26 5.42 -9.27
CA ASN A 189 5.83 4.09 -9.13
C ASN A 189 7.16 4.01 -9.87
N ILE A 190 8.18 3.45 -9.25
CA ILE A 190 9.43 3.09 -9.90
C ILE A 190 9.27 1.72 -10.56
N ASN A 191 9.08 1.70 -11.87
CA ASN A 191 8.85 0.48 -12.66
C ASN A 191 10.05 0.05 -13.52
N ARG A 192 11.02 0.94 -13.74
CA ARG A 192 12.23 0.71 -14.51
C ARG A 192 13.41 1.41 -13.85
N PRO A 193 14.66 0.97 -14.10
CA PRO A 193 15.84 1.70 -13.64
C PRO A 193 15.88 3.17 -14.09
N ASP A 194 15.38 3.45 -15.29
CA ASP A 194 15.34 4.81 -15.86
C ASP A 194 14.39 5.73 -15.10
N ASP A 195 13.33 5.21 -14.46
CA ASP A 195 12.42 5.99 -13.62
C ASP A 195 13.14 6.61 -12.43
N LEU A 196 14.34 6.10 -12.04
CA LEU A 196 15.19 6.67 -11.00
C LEU A 196 15.88 7.95 -11.44
N ILE A 197 16.17 8.09 -12.74
CA ILE A 197 16.92 9.21 -13.30
C ILE A 197 16.01 10.43 -13.47
N ASP A 198 14.77 10.21 -13.92
CA ASP A 198 13.79 11.29 -14.15
C ASP A 198 13.35 12.04 -12.89
N HIS A 199 13.70 11.52 -11.70
CA HIS A 199 13.33 12.11 -10.41
C HIS A 199 14.43 12.91 -9.73
N ILE A 200 15.64 12.98 -10.34
CA ILE A 200 16.80 13.73 -9.80
C ILE A 200 16.78 15.20 -10.25
N ASP A 201 16.07 15.52 -11.34
CA ASP A 201 16.10 16.82 -12.00
C ASP A 201 14.86 17.71 -11.78
N ILE A 202 14.13 17.57 -10.65
CA ILE A 202 13.00 18.47 -10.35
C ILE A 202 13.09 19.02 -8.93
#